data_1b81add02853b63dcf6c4948b1f1b318
#
_entry.id   1b81add02853b63dcf6c4948b1f1b318
#
_cell.length_a   1.000
_cell.length_b   1.000
_cell.length_c   1.000
_cell.angle_alpha   90.00
_cell.angle_beta   90.00
_cell.angle_gamma   90.00
#
_symmetry.space_group_name_H-M   'P 1'
#
loop_
_entity.id
_entity.type
_entity.pdbx_description
1 polymer ?
#
loop_
_entity_poly.entity_id
_entity_poly.type
_entity_poly.pdbx_seq_one_letter_code
_entity_poly.pdbx_strand_id
1 'polypeptide(L)'
;MNPAVYILGGPDGYRAITDDWGAASVDLDLLAGPDTVMVLMGRASAYGQPLSGTGEGDDDVQAGVLVDPERKVLLFFALEGPSVEMRTRRATLALVRAAWPGWDVRWAYGGRTGLRAYAGLDPADDPDRDKRVCESDLSETDGVALPYPNPEVTVVTLDGADRCHLVCYAFDHPVMYGPALLDWLAATTDHGAYHELAVAGLHVDTERRRVGWWLTSHQIHHDTAAARWPGWTVEFWEDRWAAHRTASGGRFDPTEPDDAGALTDVRDAALQHWTPIRHDQDGLPCLAGLDHRGPVSRQGPAARAAIEEAYRSVTGG
;
A
#
# COMPACT_ATOMS: atom_id res chain seq x y z
N MET A 1 -9.54 -14.31 -3.67
CA MET A 1 -10.36 -13.08 -3.46
C MET A 1 -9.40 -12.03 -2.94
N ASN A 2 -9.49 -10.81 -3.44
CA ASN A 2 -8.63 -9.67 -3.03
C ASN A 2 -9.55 -8.56 -2.51
N PRO A 3 -10.08 -8.72 -1.28
CA PRO A 3 -11.11 -7.83 -0.77
C PRO A 3 -10.59 -6.44 -0.45
N ALA A 4 -11.41 -5.43 -0.71
CA ALA A 4 -11.21 -4.05 -0.31
C ALA A 4 -12.36 -3.55 0.56
N VAL A 5 -12.04 -2.70 1.54
CA VAL A 5 -13.04 -2.00 2.33
C VAL A 5 -13.14 -0.54 1.90
N TYR A 6 -14.35 -0.09 1.66
CA TYR A 6 -14.65 1.31 1.33
C TYR A 6 -15.46 1.91 2.47
N ILE A 7 -14.97 3.00 3.05
CA ILE A 7 -15.60 3.70 4.18
C ILE A 7 -15.99 5.11 3.71
N LEU A 8 -17.27 5.41 3.75
CA LEU A 8 -17.80 6.71 3.36
C LEU A 8 -18.35 7.44 4.60
N GLY A 9 -17.83 8.62 4.87
CA GLY A 9 -18.34 9.55 5.87
C GLY A 9 -19.62 10.24 5.40
N GLY A 10 -20.56 10.41 6.30
CA GLY A 10 -21.85 11.09 6.07
C GLY A 10 -22.39 11.71 7.36
N PRO A 11 -23.55 12.37 7.29
CA PRO A 11 -24.15 13.07 8.44
C PRO A 11 -24.49 12.12 9.62
N ASP A 12 -24.73 10.84 9.32
CA ASP A 12 -25.06 9.82 10.32
C ASP A 12 -23.82 8.99 10.76
N GLY A 13 -22.63 9.45 10.44
CA GLY A 13 -21.36 8.76 10.72
C GLY A 13 -20.78 8.04 9.49
N TYR A 14 -19.96 7.02 9.74
CA TYR A 14 -19.28 6.28 8.70
C TYR A 14 -20.00 4.98 8.34
N ARG A 15 -20.03 4.66 7.07
CA ARG A 15 -20.57 3.39 6.53
C ARG A 15 -19.48 2.65 5.79
N ALA A 16 -19.38 1.35 6.02
CA ALA A 16 -18.42 0.48 5.36
C ALA A 16 -19.11 -0.45 4.35
N ILE A 17 -18.41 -0.72 3.27
CA ILE A 17 -18.79 -1.64 2.20
C ILE A 17 -17.55 -2.47 1.89
N THR A 18 -17.70 -3.78 1.77
CA THR A 18 -16.63 -4.66 1.30
C THR A 18 -16.88 -5.04 -0.15
N ASP A 19 -15.83 -5.02 -0.95
CA ASP A 19 -15.80 -5.54 -2.33
C ASP A 19 -14.78 -6.67 -2.39
N ASP A 20 -15.20 -7.87 -2.75
CA ASP A 20 -14.38 -9.09 -2.76
C ASP A 20 -13.21 -9.03 -3.77
N TRP A 21 -13.23 -8.09 -4.71
CA TRP A 21 -12.24 -7.97 -5.79
C TRP A 21 -11.66 -6.56 -5.93
N GLY A 22 -12.04 -5.65 -5.05
CA GLY A 22 -11.67 -4.23 -5.15
C GLY A 22 -10.19 -3.93 -4.96
N ALA A 23 -9.45 -4.79 -4.24
CA ALA A 23 -8.08 -4.49 -3.84
C ALA A 23 -7.11 -4.30 -5.02
N ALA A 24 -7.29 -5.07 -6.09
CA ALA A 24 -6.39 -5.02 -7.25
C ALA A 24 -6.47 -3.70 -8.06
N SER A 25 -7.44 -2.83 -7.75
CA SER A 25 -7.69 -1.62 -8.56
C SER A 25 -7.91 -0.34 -7.75
N VAL A 26 -7.83 -0.39 -6.43
CA VAL A 26 -8.13 0.76 -5.55
C VAL A 26 -7.41 2.03 -5.99
N ASP A 27 -6.12 1.99 -6.19
CA ASP A 27 -5.32 3.14 -6.58
C ASP A 27 -5.67 3.66 -8.00
N LEU A 28 -6.03 2.78 -8.93
CA LEU A 28 -6.50 3.16 -10.25
C LEU A 28 -7.93 3.76 -10.20
N ASP A 29 -8.77 3.24 -9.31
CA ASP A 29 -10.11 3.81 -9.06
C ASP A 29 -10.03 5.24 -8.51
N LEU A 30 -9.11 5.49 -7.58
CA LEU A 30 -8.92 6.81 -6.98
C LEU A 30 -8.47 7.89 -7.96
N LEU A 31 -7.80 7.50 -9.05
CA LEU A 31 -7.39 8.42 -10.12
C LEU A 31 -8.58 9.02 -10.89
N ALA A 32 -9.79 8.44 -10.77
CA ALA A 32 -11.00 8.99 -11.34
C ALA A 32 -11.54 10.25 -10.61
N GLY A 33 -10.91 10.63 -9.50
CA GLY A 33 -11.25 11.81 -8.72
C GLY A 33 -12.47 11.68 -7.83
N PRO A 34 -12.71 12.68 -6.94
CA PRO A 34 -13.71 12.59 -5.88
C PRO A 34 -15.13 12.39 -6.39
N ASP A 35 -15.55 13.09 -7.43
CA ASP A 35 -16.92 13.02 -7.92
C ASP A 35 -17.28 11.62 -8.42
N THR A 36 -16.38 10.99 -9.18
CA THR A 36 -16.59 9.63 -9.68
C THR A 36 -16.56 8.61 -8.54
N VAL A 37 -15.56 8.69 -7.67
CA VAL A 37 -15.39 7.75 -6.54
C VAL A 37 -16.57 7.86 -5.57
N MET A 38 -17.01 9.07 -5.20
CA MET A 38 -18.16 9.25 -4.34
C MET A 38 -19.47 8.71 -4.93
N VAL A 39 -19.66 8.83 -6.25
CA VAL A 39 -20.83 8.22 -6.92
C VAL A 39 -20.77 6.69 -6.85
N LEU A 40 -19.59 6.09 -7.05
CA LEU A 40 -19.41 4.64 -6.93
C LEU A 40 -19.68 4.16 -5.49
N MET A 41 -19.05 4.80 -4.53
CA MET A 41 -19.21 4.48 -3.11
C MET A 41 -20.65 4.76 -2.64
N GLY A 42 -21.30 5.85 -3.07
CA GLY A 42 -22.66 6.19 -2.71
C GLY A 42 -23.68 5.17 -3.22
N ARG A 43 -23.47 4.59 -4.39
CA ARG A 43 -24.32 3.49 -4.89
C ARG A 43 -24.14 2.21 -4.08
N ALA A 44 -22.90 1.86 -3.79
CA ALA A 44 -22.57 0.71 -2.98
C ALA A 44 -23.02 0.91 -1.52
N SER A 45 -22.92 2.13 -0.96
CA SER A 45 -23.31 2.44 0.42
C SER A 45 -24.81 2.31 0.71
N ALA A 46 -25.67 2.28 -0.33
CA ALA A 46 -27.08 1.94 -0.14
C ALA A 46 -27.25 0.54 0.49
N TYR A 47 -26.27 -0.34 0.28
CA TYR A 47 -26.21 -1.69 0.86
C TYR A 47 -25.17 -1.81 1.99
N GLY A 48 -24.39 -0.74 2.26
CA GLY A 48 -23.35 -0.73 3.28
C GLY A 48 -23.89 -0.79 4.69
N GLN A 49 -23.08 -1.37 5.59
CA GLN A 49 -23.39 -1.44 7.01
C GLN A 49 -22.80 -0.23 7.76
N PRO A 50 -23.41 0.21 8.88
CA PRO A 50 -22.75 1.14 9.78
C PRO A 50 -21.39 0.57 10.19
N LEU A 51 -20.34 1.40 10.15
CA LEU A 51 -19.04 0.99 10.62
C LEU A 51 -19.11 0.70 12.12
N SER A 52 -18.90 -0.55 12.52
CA SER A 52 -18.99 -1.00 13.90
C SER A 52 -17.65 -1.50 14.42
N GLY A 53 -17.51 -1.58 15.76
CA GLY A 53 -16.31 -2.15 16.40
C GLY A 53 -16.10 -3.64 16.13
N THR A 54 -17.22 -4.37 15.89
CA THR A 54 -17.22 -5.81 15.65
C THR A 54 -17.42 -6.06 14.16
N GLY A 55 -16.36 -6.00 13.36
CA GLY A 55 -16.40 -6.38 11.94
C GLY A 55 -16.36 -7.89 11.82
N GLU A 56 -17.51 -8.54 11.72
CA GLU A 56 -17.59 -9.93 11.28
C GLU A 56 -17.33 -9.97 9.75
N GLY A 57 -16.32 -10.69 9.29
CA GLY A 57 -16.15 -11.10 7.90
C GLY A 57 -15.02 -10.45 7.10
N ASP A 58 -14.16 -9.62 7.70
CA ASP A 58 -13.13 -8.86 6.96
C ASP A 58 -11.70 -9.33 7.26
N ASP A 59 -11.50 -10.62 7.50
CA ASP A 59 -10.23 -11.15 8.03
C ASP A 59 -9.03 -10.99 7.07
N ASP A 60 -9.25 -10.69 5.77
CA ASP A 60 -8.20 -10.62 4.75
C ASP A 60 -8.29 -9.37 3.84
N VAL A 61 -8.69 -8.22 4.39
CA VAL A 61 -8.78 -6.98 3.60
C VAL A 61 -7.40 -6.56 3.09
N GLN A 62 -7.25 -6.53 1.77
CA GLN A 62 -5.98 -6.23 1.09
C GLN A 62 -5.88 -4.78 0.61
N ALA A 63 -6.97 -4.02 0.67
CA ALA A 63 -6.98 -2.59 0.38
C ALA A 63 -8.11 -1.90 1.14
N GLY A 64 -7.98 -0.60 1.33
CA GLY A 64 -9.03 0.18 1.94
C GLY A 64 -9.00 1.64 1.56
N VAL A 65 -10.19 2.22 1.51
CA VAL A 65 -10.41 3.63 1.20
C VAL A 65 -11.36 4.22 2.21
N LEU A 66 -11.00 5.35 2.81
CA LEU A 66 -11.90 6.18 3.59
C LEU A 66 -12.02 7.54 2.91
N VAL A 67 -13.25 7.93 2.58
CA VAL A 67 -13.60 9.24 2.04
C VAL A 67 -14.44 9.98 3.08
N ASP A 68 -13.94 11.12 3.54
CA ASP A 68 -14.67 12.05 4.40
C ASP A 68 -14.96 13.35 3.61
N PRO A 69 -16.14 13.47 3.01
CA PRO A 69 -16.48 14.62 2.18
C PRO A 69 -16.59 15.93 2.96
N GLU A 70 -16.97 15.86 4.24
CA GLU A 70 -17.14 17.04 5.09
C GLU A 70 -15.78 17.69 5.40
N ARG A 71 -14.78 16.86 5.75
CA ARG A 71 -13.42 17.30 6.04
C ARG A 71 -12.52 17.35 4.83
N LYS A 72 -12.99 16.86 3.67
CA LYS A 72 -12.18 16.67 2.44
C LYS A 72 -10.92 15.85 2.71
N VAL A 73 -11.07 14.71 3.32
CA VAL A 73 -9.97 13.78 3.61
C VAL A 73 -10.17 12.50 2.82
N LEU A 74 -9.10 12.07 2.16
CA LEU A 74 -8.96 10.75 1.55
C LEU A 74 -7.84 10.01 2.27
N LEU A 75 -8.18 8.90 2.92
CA LEU A 75 -7.21 7.93 3.44
C LEU A 75 -7.31 6.66 2.62
N PHE A 76 -6.21 6.07 2.23
CA PHE A 76 -6.24 4.79 1.52
C PHE A 76 -4.96 3.97 1.73
N PHE A 77 -5.08 2.69 1.53
CA PHE A 77 -3.98 1.74 1.47
C PHE A 77 -4.28 0.63 0.47
N ALA A 78 -3.25 -0.03 -0.01
CA ALA A 78 -3.33 -1.23 -0.84
C ALA A 78 -2.17 -2.17 -0.53
N LEU A 79 -2.33 -3.47 -0.82
CA LEU A 79 -1.27 -4.47 -0.84
C LEU A 79 -0.84 -4.82 -2.25
N GLU A 80 -1.62 -4.43 -3.24
CA GLU A 80 -1.39 -4.67 -4.66
C GLU A 80 -1.52 -3.36 -5.44
N GLY A 81 -1.03 -3.36 -6.67
CA GLY A 81 -1.14 -2.23 -7.58
C GLY A 81 0.06 -1.29 -7.58
N PRO A 82 0.05 -0.28 -8.45
CA PRO A 82 1.20 0.59 -8.67
C PRO A 82 1.59 1.46 -7.46
N SER A 83 0.70 1.63 -6.49
CA SER A 83 1.01 2.39 -5.26
C SER A 83 1.94 1.64 -4.30
N VAL A 84 2.09 0.32 -4.41
CA VAL A 84 2.95 -0.49 -3.54
C VAL A 84 4.30 -0.83 -4.17
N GLU A 85 4.46 -0.59 -5.44
CA GLU A 85 5.71 -0.80 -6.13
C GLU A 85 6.64 0.42 -5.99
N MET A 86 7.87 0.22 -5.52
CA MET A 86 8.86 1.30 -5.37
C MET A 86 9.02 2.12 -6.66
N ARG A 87 8.96 1.45 -7.83
CA ARG A 87 9.09 2.08 -9.15
C ARG A 87 7.99 3.11 -9.46
N THR A 88 6.75 2.81 -9.13
CA THR A 88 5.57 3.60 -9.51
C THR A 88 4.93 4.35 -8.35
N ARG A 89 5.35 4.06 -7.11
CA ARG A 89 4.73 4.61 -5.90
C ARG A 89 4.65 6.15 -5.90
N ARG A 90 5.78 6.83 -6.12
CA ARG A 90 5.80 8.30 -6.10
C ARG A 90 4.88 8.90 -7.17
N ALA A 91 4.89 8.32 -8.37
CA ALA A 91 4.03 8.70 -9.47
C ALA A 91 2.54 8.49 -9.13
N THR A 92 2.19 7.31 -8.59
CA THR A 92 0.82 6.99 -8.20
C THR A 92 0.29 7.96 -7.15
N LEU A 93 1.04 8.16 -6.06
CA LEU A 93 0.64 9.07 -4.99
C LEU A 93 0.55 10.54 -5.47
N ALA A 94 1.42 10.96 -6.38
CA ALA A 94 1.36 12.29 -6.98
C ALA A 94 0.09 12.44 -7.84
N LEU A 95 -0.22 11.47 -8.69
CA LEU A 95 -1.41 11.48 -9.53
C LEU A 95 -2.70 11.43 -8.70
N VAL A 96 -2.78 10.60 -7.65
CA VAL A 96 -3.94 10.56 -6.75
C VAL A 96 -4.14 11.93 -6.08
N ARG A 97 -3.08 12.56 -5.55
CA ARG A 97 -3.18 13.91 -4.98
C ARG A 97 -3.66 14.94 -5.99
N ALA A 98 -3.17 14.87 -7.22
CA ALA A 98 -3.60 15.77 -8.30
C ALA A 98 -5.04 15.54 -8.75
N ALA A 99 -5.51 14.28 -8.74
CA ALA A 99 -6.89 13.93 -9.04
C ALA A 99 -7.89 14.37 -7.96
N TRP A 100 -7.42 14.70 -6.75
CA TRP A 100 -8.23 15.12 -5.61
C TRP A 100 -7.89 16.57 -5.17
N PRO A 101 -8.10 17.58 -6.02
CA PRO A 101 -7.71 18.95 -5.71
C PRO A 101 -8.48 19.50 -4.50
N GLY A 102 -7.74 20.05 -3.54
CA GLY A 102 -8.29 20.61 -2.31
C GLY A 102 -8.69 19.59 -1.25
N TRP A 103 -8.31 18.33 -1.44
CA TRP A 103 -8.44 17.27 -0.44
C TRP A 103 -7.11 16.99 0.25
N ASP A 104 -7.16 16.58 1.50
CA ASP A 104 -6.03 16.04 2.23
C ASP A 104 -5.92 14.54 1.94
N VAL A 105 -5.00 14.20 1.03
CA VAL A 105 -4.80 12.85 0.53
C VAL A 105 -3.63 12.20 1.26
N ARG A 106 -3.90 11.13 1.99
CA ARG A 106 -2.91 10.43 2.82
C ARG A 106 -2.91 8.93 2.55
N TRP A 107 -1.72 8.36 2.57
CA TRP A 107 -1.56 6.91 2.65
C TRP A 107 -1.76 6.45 4.10
N ALA A 108 -2.59 5.43 4.31
CA ALA A 108 -2.85 4.87 5.63
C ALA A 108 -1.86 3.76 5.95
N TYR A 109 -0.68 4.13 6.47
CA TYR A 109 0.35 3.14 6.87
C TYR A 109 -0.12 2.17 7.96
N GLY A 110 -1.09 2.55 8.77
CA GLY A 110 -1.77 1.67 9.71
C GLY A 110 -2.82 0.76 9.06
N GLY A 111 -2.93 0.75 7.73
CA GLY A 111 -3.90 -0.06 7.01
C GLY A 111 -5.33 0.16 7.49
N ARG A 112 -6.10 -0.92 7.57
CA ARG A 112 -7.50 -0.90 8.06
C ARG A 112 -7.62 -0.27 9.45
N THR A 113 -6.74 -0.59 10.39
CA THR A 113 -6.75 -0.01 11.73
C THR A 113 -6.62 1.51 11.69
N GLY A 114 -5.78 2.05 10.80
CA GLY A 114 -5.66 3.49 10.59
C GLY A 114 -6.94 4.14 10.06
N LEU A 115 -7.66 3.49 9.14
CA LEU A 115 -8.95 3.96 8.65
C LEU A 115 -10.00 3.95 9.77
N ARG A 116 -10.05 2.87 10.55
CA ARG A 116 -10.99 2.72 11.69
C ARG A 116 -10.73 3.78 12.77
N ALA A 117 -9.46 4.00 13.13
CA ALA A 117 -9.06 5.03 14.09
C ALA A 117 -9.49 6.44 13.63
N TYR A 118 -9.31 6.77 12.35
CA TYR A 118 -9.81 8.03 11.80
C TYR A 118 -11.32 8.17 11.94
N ALA A 119 -12.07 7.08 11.74
CA ALA A 119 -13.52 7.04 11.89
C ALA A 119 -13.98 7.04 13.37
N GLY A 120 -13.06 7.11 14.33
CA GLY A 120 -13.37 7.18 15.77
C GLY A 120 -13.55 5.84 16.46
N LEU A 121 -13.16 4.73 15.83
CA LEU A 121 -13.13 3.41 16.46
C LEU A 121 -11.81 3.18 17.19
N ASP A 122 -11.86 2.46 18.32
CA ASP A 122 -10.64 2.12 19.06
C ASP A 122 -9.78 1.18 18.21
N PRO A 123 -8.52 1.53 17.92
CA PRO A 123 -7.58 0.63 17.25
C PRO A 123 -7.39 -0.71 17.96
N ALA A 124 -7.58 -0.77 19.29
CA ALA A 124 -7.47 -2.00 20.06
C ALA A 124 -8.59 -3.00 19.74
N ASP A 125 -9.73 -2.51 19.23
CA ASP A 125 -10.87 -3.34 18.82
C ASP A 125 -10.72 -3.93 17.40
N ASP A 126 -9.59 -3.67 16.73
CA ASP A 126 -9.34 -4.25 15.41
C ASP A 126 -8.90 -5.72 15.55
N PRO A 127 -9.72 -6.67 15.08
CA PRO A 127 -9.41 -8.09 15.20
C PRO A 127 -8.14 -8.49 14.42
N ASP A 128 -7.69 -7.69 13.46
CA ASP A 128 -6.51 -7.99 12.65
C ASP A 128 -5.22 -7.39 13.22
N ARG A 129 -5.33 -6.54 14.25
CA ARG A 129 -4.14 -5.87 14.81
C ARG A 129 -3.06 -6.83 15.25
N ASP A 130 -3.44 -7.96 15.84
CA ASP A 130 -2.52 -8.94 16.40
C ASP A 130 -2.39 -10.22 15.55
N LYS A 131 -3.31 -10.44 14.60
CA LYS A 131 -3.35 -11.68 13.80
C LYS A 131 -2.19 -11.82 12.80
N ARG A 132 -1.55 -10.72 12.44
CA ARG A 132 -0.48 -10.68 11.43
C ARG A 132 0.93 -10.77 12.01
N VAL A 133 1.06 -11.06 13.29
CA VAL A 133 2.33 -11.49 13.84
C VAL A 133 2.43 -12.99 13.59
N CYS A 134 2.74 -13.33 12.34
CA CYS A 134 3.00 -14.71 11.99
C CYS A 134 4.25 -15.18 12.74
N GLU A 135 4.15 -16.34 13.39
CA GLU A 135 5.30 -17.11 13.88
C GLU A 135 6.00 -17.82 12.70
N SER A 136 5.83 -17.28 11.47
CA SER A 136 6.43 -17.89 10.29
C SER A 136 7.95 -17.70 10.34
N ASP A 137 8.65 -18.77 10.07
CA ASP A 137 10.10 -18.76 9.97
C ASP A 137 10.55 -17.78 8.90
N LEU A 138 11.52 -16.93 9.24
CA LEU A 138 12.22 -16.08 8.28
C LEU A 138 12.80 -16.97 7.18
N SER A 139 12.49 -16.66 5.93
CA SER A 139 13.06 -17.34 4.78
C SER A 139 14.07 -16.45 4.06
N GLU A 140 15.21 -17.02 3.71
CA GLU A 140 16.24 -16.35 2.93
C GLU A 140 15.91 -16.47 1.43
N THR A 141 16.12 -15.37 0.67
CA THR A 141 15.93 -15.35 -0.79
C THR A 141 17.18 -15.75 -1.57
N ASP A 142 18.00 -16.62 -1.01
CA ASP A 142 19.26 -17.00 -1.64
C ASP A 142 19.04 -17.66 -3.02
N GLY A 143 19.55 -17.01 -4.05
CA GLY A 143 19.67 -17.57 -5.40
C GLY A 143 18.37 -17.78 -6.17
N VAL A 144 17.23 -17.38 -5.66
CA VAL A 144 15.96 -17.46 -6.38
C VAL A 144 15.88 -16.28 -7.34
N ALA A 145 16.05 -16.55 -8.63
CA ALA A 145 15.64 -15.63 -9.68
C ALA A 145 14.12 -15.48 -9.57
N LEU A 146 13.67 -14.44 -8.88
CA LEU A 146 12.24 -14.17 -8.72
C LEU A 146 11.65 -13.88 -10.11
N PRO A 147 10.52 -14.52 -10.47
CA PRO A 147 10.02 -14.52 -11.85
C PRO A 147 9.41 -13.17 -12.27
N TYR A 148 9.45 -12.15 -11.43
CA TYR A 148 8.88 -10.83 -11.69
C TYR A 148 9.92 -9.72 -11.56
N PRO A 149 9.77 -8.60 -12.33
CA PRO A 149 10.71 -7.47 -12.29
C PRO A 149 10.74 -6.72 -10.96
N ASN A 150 9.81 -6.98 -10.03
CA ASN A 150 9.79 -6.44 -8.68
C ASN A 150 9.85 -7.59 -7.69
N PRO A 151 11.05 -7.98 -7.24
CA PRO A 151 11.16 -8.97 -6.19
C PRO A 151 10.51 -8.45 -4.91
N GLU A 152 9.65 -9.26 -4.31
CA GLU A 152 9.11 -9.03 -2.98
C GLU A 152 10.22 -9.22 -1.93
N VAL A 153 11.17 -8.30 -1.94
CA VAL A 153 12.37 -8.35 -1.10
C VAL A 153 12.33 -7.24 -0.08
N THR A 154 12.59 -7.60 1.16
CA THR A 154 12.98 -6.67 2.22
C THR A 154 14.50 -6.64 2.33
N VAL A 155 15.10 -5.47 2.18
CA VAL A 155 16.53 -5.27 2.35
C VAL A 155 16.84 -4.97 3.81
N VAL A 156 17.70 -5.78 4.43
CA VAL A 156 18.15 -5.57 5.81
C VAL A 156 19.63 -5.21 5.83
N THR A 157 19.98 -4.03 6.35
CA THR A 157 21.37 -3.59 6.50
C THR A 157 21.77 -3.46 7.95
N LEU A 158 23.00 -3.84 8.29
CA LEU A 158 23.53 -3.80 9.64
C LEU A 158 24.76 -2.88 9.72
N ASP A 159 24.75 -1.92 10.65
CA ASP A 159 25.96 -1.20 11.02
C ASP A 159 26.79 -1.97 12.05
N GLY A 160 28.10 -1.74 12.01
CA GLY A 160 29.09 -2.46 12.84
C GLY A 160 29.56 -3.76 12.22
N ALA A 161 28.78 -4.37 11.33
CA ALA A 161 29.17 -5.57 10.59
C ALA A 161 29.29 -5.34 9.09
N ASP A 162 28.91 -4.15 8.59
CA ASP A 162 28.89 -3.76 7.17
C ASP A 162 28.18 -4.76 6.26
N ARG A 163 27.05 -5.30 6.73
CA ARG A 163 26.32 -6.39 6.08
C ARG A 163 25.02 -5.90 5.43
N CYS A 164 24.67 -6.58 4.34
CA CYS A 164 23.41 -6.45 3.64
C CYS A 164 22.79 -7.83 3.40
N HIS A 165 21.58 -8.03 3.86
CA HIS A 165 20.85 -9.29 3.72
C HIS A 165 19.56 -9.05 2.95
N LEU A 166 19.12 -10.07 2.21
CA LEU A 166 17.86 -10.08 1.47
C LEU A 166 16.90 -11.07 2.13
N VAL A 167 15.77 -10.59 2.56
CA VAL A 167 14.74 -11.38 3.22
C VAL A 167 13.50 -11.41 2.32
N CYS A 168 12.92 -12.59 2.12
CA CYS A 168 11.69 -12.72 1.36
C CYS A 168 10.56 -11.99 2.10
N TYR A 169 9.85 -11.15 1.37
CA TYR A 169 8.66 -10.49 1.85
C TYR A 169 7.47 -11.43 1.73
N ALA A 170 7.42 -12.46 2.57
CA ALA A 170 6.31 -13.41 2.46
C ALA A 170 5.09 -12.98 3.27
N PHE A 171 5.27 -12.62 4.55
CA PHE A 171 4.15 -12.33 5.46
C PHE A 171 4.46 -11.27 6.52
N ASP A 172 5.69 -11.16 7.03
CA ASP A 172 6.03 -10.24 8.11
C ASP A 172 7.29 -9.43 7.80
N HIS A 173 7.20 -8.13 8.05
CA HIS A 173 8.38 -7.29 7.96
C HIS A 173 9.40 -7.69 9.04
N PRO A 174 10.72 -7.81 8.70
CA PRO A 174 11.75 -8.24 9.64
C PRO A 174 11.82 -7.46 10.96
N VAL A 175 11.33 -6.23 11.00
CA VAL A 175 11.24 -5.44 12.23
C VAL A 175 10.43 -6.13 13.33
N MET A 176 9.50 -7.01 13.00
CA MET A 176 8.64 -7.71 13.94
C MET A 176 9.35 -8.80 14.76
N TYR A 177 10.52 -9.24 14.31
CA TYR A 177 11.29 -10.26 15.03
C TYR A 177 12.12 -9.71 16.20
N GLY A 178 12.22 -8.39 16.31
CA GLY A 178 13.00 -7.77 17.37
C GLY A 178 14.49 -8.14 17.30
N PRO A 179 15.23 -8.06 18.43
CA PRO A 179 16.67 -8.38 18.46
C PRO A 179 17.02 -9.83 18.07
N ALA A 180 16.08 -10.78 18.17
CA ALA A 180 16.32 -12.16 17.72
C ALA A 180 16.63 -12.25 16.21
N LEU A 181 16.18 -11.26 15.43
CA LEU A 181 16.58 -11.12 14.03
C LEU A 181 18.09 -11.12 13.82
N LEU A 182 18.86 -10.53 14.74
CA LEU A 182 20.32 -10.43 14.60
C LEU A 182 21.01 -11.78 14.63
N ASP A 183 20.53 -12.71 15.47
CA ASP A 183 21.07 -14.06 15.54
C ASP A 183 20.78 -14.84 14.24
N TRP A 184 19.58 -14.66 13.69
CA TRP A 184 19.21 -15.27 12.41
C TRP A 184 20.05 -14.71 11.26
N LEU A 185 20.20 -13.38 11.16
CA LEU A 185 21.01 -12.72 10.12
C LEU A 185 22.50 -13.13 10.18
N ALA A 186 23.01 -13.44 11.38
CA ALA A 186 24.39 -13.91 11.52
C ALA A 186 24.66 -15.23 10.81
N ALA A 187 23.61 -16.03 10.55
CA ALA A 187 23.69 -17.31 9.87
C ALA A 187 23.30 -17.26 8.38
N THR A 188 22.84 -16.10 7.90
CA THR A 188 22.38 -15.91 6.52
C THR A 188 23.45 -15.29 5.62
N THR A 189 23.25 -15.34 4.30
CA THR A 189 24.20 -14.81 3.32
C THR A 189 24.31 -13.30 3.41
N ASP A 190 25.54 -12.78 3.39
CA ASP A 190 25.84 -11.37 3.24
C ASP A 190 26.03 -11.03 1.76
N HIS A 191 25.20 -10.16 1.24
CA HIS A 191 25.24 -9.71 -0.16
C HIS A 191 26.15 -8.45 -0.35
N GLY A 192 26.69 -7.89 0.74
CA GLY A 192 27.53 -6.70 0.73
C GLY A 192 26.75 -5.41 0.46
N ALA A 193 26.09 -5.31 -0.69
CA ALA A 193 25.23 -4.19 -1.08
C ALA A 193 24.07 -4.65 -1.97
N TYR A 194 23.00 -3.85 -2.01
CA TYR A 194 21.84 -4.08 -2.86
C TYR A 194 21.45 -2.81 -3.61
N HIS A 195 21.30 -2.92 -4.94
CA HIS A 195 21.08 -1.78 -5.83
C HIS A 195 19.78 -1.86 -6.63
N GLU A 196 18.99 -2.91 -6.40
CA GLU A 196 17.71 -3.09 -7.06
C GLU A 196 16.56 -2.49 -6.23
N LEU A 197 15.38 -2.44 -6.84
CA LEU A 197 14.17 -2.01 -6.15
C LEU A 197 13.73 -3.05 -5.12
N ALA A 198 13.10 -2.59 -4.05
CA ALA A 198 12.61 -3.42 -2.95
C ALA A 198 11.21 -2.96 -2.52
N VAL A 199 10.48 -3.79 -1.80
CA VAL A 199 9.16 -3.42 -1.25
C VAL A 199 9.25 -2.87 0.17
N ALA A 200 10.34 -3.20 0.86
CA ALA A 200 10.56 -2.76 2.25
C ALA A 200 12.06 -2.74 2.60
N GLY A 201 12.38 -2.13 3.71
CA GLY A 201 13.74 -2.15 4.22
C GLY A 201 13.86 -1.89 5.71
N LEU A 202 14.94 -2.41 6.26
CA LEU A 202 15.31 -2.30 7.67
C LEU A 202 16.79 -1.98 7.79
N HIS A 203 17.11 -0.97 8.57
CA HIS A 203 18.48 -0.67 8.98
C HIS A 203 18.63 -0.83 10.49
N VAL A 204 19.65 -1.57 10.93
CA VAL A 204 19.93 -1.81 12.33
C VAL A 204 21.33 -1.32 12.69
N ASP A 205 21.40 -0.29 13.53
CA ASP A 205 22.62 0.18 14.15
C ASP A 205 22.75 -0.49 15.53
N THR A 206 23.54 -1.54 15.60
CA THR A 206 23.72 -2.35 16.80
C THR A 206 24.50 -1.63 17.90
N GLU A 207 25.39 -0.71 17.53
CA GLU A 207 26.18 0.07 18.49
C GLU A 207 25.34 1.11 19.22
N ARG A 208 24.46 1.81 18.45
CA ARG A 208 23.58 2.84 19.01
C ARG A 208 22.22 2.30 19.44
N ARG A 209 21.95 1.02 19.22
CA ARG A 209 20.63 0.38 19.44
C ARG A 209 19.52 1.18 18.76
N ARG A 210 19.66 1.44 17.48
CA ARG A 210 18.67 2.12 16.65
C ARG A 210 18.22 1.24 15.52
N VAL A 211 16.93 1.31 15.23
CA VAL A 211 16.30 0.60 14.13
C VAL A 211 15.50 1.61 13.32
N GLY A 212 15.80 1.68 12.04
CA GLY A 212 15.01 2.45 11.09
C GLY A 212 14.40 1.51 10.04
N TRP A 213 13.13 1.69 9.71
CA TRP A 213 12.47 0.81 8.77
C TRP A 213 11.44 1.55 7.92
N TRP A 214 11.18 1.01 6.73
CA TRP A 214 10.23 1.55 5.77
C TRP A 214 9.55 0.43 5.01
N LEU A 215 8.39 0.74 4.42
CA LEU A 215 7.66 -0.14 3.51
C LEU A 215 6.82 0.68 2.52
N THR A 216 6.47 0.08 1.40
CA THR A 216 5.61 0.69 0.38
C THR A 216 4.14 0.30 0.51
N SER A 217 3.84 -0.80 1.19
CA SER A 217 2.47 -1.26 1.49
C SER A 217 2.08 -0.89 2.93
N HIS A 218 0.91 -1.35 3.37
CA HIS A 218 0.54 -1.32 4.79
C HIS A 218 0.71 -2.73 5.34
N GLN A 219 1.24 -2.95 6.49
CA GLN A 219 1.12 -4.25 7.17
C GLN A 219 1.45 -4.18 8.66
N ILE A 220 2.10 -3.12 9.13
CA ILE A 220 2.66 -3.11 10.48
C ILE A 220 2.38 -1.78 11.15
N HIS A 221 1.87 -1.85 12.38
CA HIS A 221 1.74 -0.67 13.21
C HIS A 221 3.09 -0.31 13.84
N HIS A 222 3.47 0.95 13.76
CA HIS A 222 4.73 1.43 14.31
C HIS A 222 4.87 1.13 15.82
N ASP A 223 3.80 1.26 16.59
CA ASP A 223 3.77 0.96 18.02
C ASP A 223 4.04 -0.52 18.30
N THR A 224 3.45 -1.42 17.50
CA THR A 224 3.70 -2.86 17.59
C THR A 224 5.16 -3.19 17.27
N ALA A 225 5.72 -2.62 16.19
CA ALA A 225 7.11 -2.79 15.83
C ALA A 225 8.05 -2.28 16.93
N ALA A 226 7.77 -1.11 17.50
CA ALA A 226 8.57 -0.54 18.58
C ALA A 226 8.57 -1.42 19.84
N ALA A 227 7.43 -2.04 20.18
CA ALA A 227 7.31 -2.95 21.32
C ALA A 227 8.17 -4.22 21.17
N ARG A 228 8.50 -4.63 19.94
CA ARG A 228 9.36 -5.79 19.66
C ARG A 228 10.85 -5.53 19.92
N TRP A 229 11.27 -4.26 20.06
CA TRP A 229 12.67 -3.86 20.25
C TRP A 229 12.89 -3.19 21.61
N PRO A 230 12.76 -3.92 22.74
CA PRO A 230 12.90 -3.34 24.08
C PRO A 230 14.30 -2.77 24.30
N GLY A 231 14.37 -1.50 24.69
CA GLY A 231 15.64 -0.79 24.93
C GLY A 231 16.34 -0.28 23.65
N TRP A 232 15.64 -0.32 22.50
CA TRP A 232 16.10 0.26 21.24
C TRP A 232 15.28 1.50 20.88
N THR A 233 15.84 2.39 20.09
CA THR A 233 15.10 3.45 19.41
C THR A 233 14.62 2.93 18.07
N VAL A 234 13.30 2.88 17.86
CA VAL A 234 12.69 2.41 16.60
C VAL A 234 12.07 3.59 15.89
N GLU A 235 12.45 3.79 14.64
CA GLU A 235 11.98 4.88 13.80
C GLU A 235 11.31 4.32 12.55
N PHE A 236 10.05 4.68 12.33
CA PHE A 236 9.34 4.37 11.10
C PHE A 236 9.57 5.48 10.07
N TRP A 237 10.11 5.11 8.92
CA TRP A 237 10.42 6.04 7.84
C TRP A 237 9.32 6.14 6.77
N GLU A 238 8.16 5.51 7.00
CA GLU A 238 7.09 5.46 6.01
C GLU A 238 7.57 4.79 4.71
N ASP A 239 7.48 5.46 3.55
CA ASP A 239 8.04 5.03 2.26
C ASP A 239 9.32 5.78 1.89
N ARG A 240 10.00 6.38 2.88
CA ARG A 240 11.23 7.16 2.66
C ARG A 240 12.47 6.26 2.58
N TRP A 241 12.58 5.45 1.54
CA TRP A 241 13.75 4.58 1.33
C TRP A 241 15.08 5.35 1.22
N ALA A 242 15.04 6.65 0.87
CA ALA A 242 16.22 7.50 0.91
C ALA A 242 16.81 7.64 2.32
N ALA A 243 16.01 7.50 3.38
CA ALA A 243 16.50 7.46 4.76
C ALA A 243 17.33 6.18 5.00
N HIS A 244 16.90 5.04 4.47
CA HIS A 244 17.66 3.80 4.53
C HIS A 244 18.97 3.87 3.74
N ARG A 245 18.94 4.42 2.52
CA ARG A 245 20.18 4.69 1.73
C ARG A 245 21.20 5.47 2.55
N THR A 246 20.74 6.55 3.19
CA THR A 246 21.61 7.39 4.02
C THR A 246 22.10 6.65 5.26
N ALA A 247 21.23 5.96 5.97
CA ALA A 247 21.58 5.25 7.20
C ALA A 247 22.55 4.10 6.94
N SER A 248 22.38 3.37 5.84
CA SER A 248 23.21 2.21 5.47
C SER A 248 24.56 2.58 4.86
N GLY A 249 24.86 3.89 4.69
CA GLY A 249 26.11 4.31 4.04
C GLY A 249 26.21 3.84 2.59
N GLY A 250 25.08 3.64 1.90
CA GLY A 250 25.02 3.22 0.51
C GLY A 250 25.01 1.70 0.30
N ARG A 251 24.93 0.87 1.33
CA ARG A 251 24.73 -0.57 1.17
C ARG A 251 23.36 -0.92 0.59
N PHE A 252 22.37 -0.10 0.84
CA PHE A 252 21.14 -0.05 0.07
C PHE A 252 21.16 1.23 -0.75
N ASP A 253 21.38 1.10 -2.06
CA ASP A 253 21.45 2.23 -2.99
C ASP A 253 20.73 1.85 -4.30
N PRO A 254 19.39 1.78 -4.28
CA PRO A 254 18.63 1.40 -5.45
C PRO A 254 18.77 2.44 -6.56
N THR A 255 18.75 1.95 -7.80
CA THR A 255 18.60 2.83 -8.96
C THR A 255 17.34 3.68 -8.81
N GLU A 256 17.49 5.00 -8.87
CA GLU A 256 16.34 5.90 -8.75
C GLU A 256 15.30 5.59 -9.84
N PRO A 257 14.02 5.44 -9.48
CA PRO A 257 12.96 5.24 -10.45
C PRO A 257 12.89 6.38 -11.46
N ASP A 258 12.58 6.05 -12.72
CA ASP A 258 12.22 7.04 -13.74
C ASP A 258 10.80 7.57 -13.45
N ASP A 259 10.72 8.67 -12.74
CA ASP A 259 9.43 9.27 -12.34
C ASP A 259 8.58 9.67 -13.57
N ALA A 260 9.19 10.11 -14.67
CA ALA A 260 8.45 10.49 -15.88
C ALA A 260 7.86 9.26 -16.59
N GLY A 261 8.64 8.21 -16.73
CA GLY A 261 8.17 6.92 -17.24
C GLY A 261 7.09 6.33 -16.34
N ALA A 262 7.30 6.34 -15.03
CA ALA A 262 6.34 5.84 -14.05
C ALA A 262 5.00 6.60 -14.09
N LEU A 263 5.02 7.93 -14.21
CA LEU A 263 3.80 8.75 -14.38
C LEU A 263 3.01 8.33 -15.64
N THR A 264 3.72 8.08 -16.74
CA THR A 264 3.10 7.63 -17.99
C THR A 264 2.49 6.24 -17.83
N ASP A 265 3.22 5.30 -17.24
CA ASP A 265 2.76 3.92 -17.03
C ASP A 265 1.49 3.88 -16.16
N VAL A 266 1.48 4.62 -15.05
CA VAL A 266 0.32 4.68 -14.13
C VAL A 266 -0.88 5.32 -14.80
N ARG A 267 -0.68 6.43 -15.56
CA ARG A 267 -1.75 7.05 -16.35
C ARG A 267 -2.34 6.06 -17.33
N ASP A 268 -1.51 5.36 -18.09
CA ASP A 268 -1.96 4.43 -19.14
C ASP A 268 -2.70 3.23 -18.53
N ALA A 269 -2.22 2.69 -17.42
CA ALA A 269 -2.91 1.65 -16.67
C ALA A 269 -4.30 2.13 -16.19
N ALA A 270 -4.39 3.35 -15.65
CA ALA A 270 -5.66 3.92 -15.22
C ALA A 270 -6.63 4.16 -16.40
N LEU A 271 -6.13 4.69 -17.50
CA LEU A 271 -6.96 4.89 -18.71
C LEU A 271 -7.45 3.56 -19.26
N GLN A 272 -6.64 2.51 -19.25
CA GLN A 272 -7.04 1.16 -19.63
C GLN A 272 -8.11 0.62 -18.69
N HIS A 273 -7.91 0.75 -17.37
CA HIS A 273 -8.86 0.34 -16.33
C HIS A 273 -10.25 0.98 -16.51
N TRP A 274 -10.30 2.25 -16.90
CA TRP A 274 -11.53 2.98 -17.15
C TRP A 274 -12.03 2.92 -18.61
N THR A 275 -11.46 2.05 -19.43
CA THR A 275 -11.94 1.81 -20.80
C THR A 275 -13.05 0.76 -20.76
N PRO A 276 -14.24 1.03 -21.35
CA PRO A 276 -15.29 0.03 -21.42
C PRO A 276 -14.80 -1.23 -22.14
N ILE A 277 -14.93 -2.37 -21.49
CA ILE A 277 -14.68 -3.65 -22.14
C ILE A 277 -15.77 -3.83 -23.20
N ARG A 278 -15.39 -3.86 -24.47
CA ARG A 278 -16.31 -4.27 -25.53
C ARG A 278 -16.52 -5.76 -25.36
N HIS A 279 -17.73 -6.17 -25.03
CA HIS A 279 -18.11 -7.57 -25.12
C HIS A 279 -17.92 -7.98 -26.58
N ASP A 280 -17.01 -8.91 -26.81
CA ASP A 280 -16.85 -9.53 -28.12
C ASP A 280 -18.15 -10.25 -28.45
N GLN A 281 -18.51 -10.28 -29.74
CA GLN A 281 -19.82 -10.75 -30.19
C GLN A 281 -20.06 -12.25 -29.94
N ASP A 282 -19.08 -12.97 -29.38
CA ASP A 282 -19.16 -14.41 -29.12
C ASP A 282 -19.75 -14.80 -27.75
N GLY A 283 -20.27 -13.85 -26.99
CA GLY A 283 -21.15 -14.14 -25.83
C GLY A 283 -20.53 -14.89 -24.67
N LEU A 284 -19.22 -15.08 -24.62
CA LEU A 284 -18.55 -15.62 -23.43
C LEU A 284 -18.37 -14.49 -22.41
N PRO A 285 -18.97 -14.60 -21.21
CA PRO A 285 -18.69 -13.65 -20.15
C PRO A 285 -17.18 -13.73 -19.84
N CYS A 286 -16.46 -12.65 -20.14
CA CYS A 286 -15.13 -12.48 -19.61
C CYS A 286 -15.23 -12.60 -18.09
N LEU A 287 -14.39 -13.42 -17.45
CA LEU A 287 -14.36 -13.57 -15.99
C LEU A 287 -14.01 -12.26 -15.25
N ALA A 288 -13.45 -11.28 -15.98
CA ALA A 288 -13.37 -9.88 -15.56
C ALA A 288 -14.74 -9.15 -15.55
N GLY A 289 -15.81 -9.79 -16.00
CA GLY A 289 -17.17 -9.23 -16.09
C GLY A 289 -18.00 -9.31 -14.83
N LEU A 290 -17.41 -9.59 -13.69
CA LEU A 290 -18.01 -9.28 -12.40
C LEU A 290 -17.74 -7.80 -12.06
N ASP A 291 -18.06 -6.92 -13.02
CA ASP A 291 -18.02 -5.49 -12.79
C ASP A 291 -19.21 -5.09 -11.91
N HIS A 292 -19.06 -5.27 -10.59
CA HIS A 292 -20.03 -4.82 -9.59
C HIS A 292 -20.22 -3.29 -9.62
N ARG A 293 -19.39 -2.58 -10.38
CA ARG A 293 -19.41 -1.13 -10.53
C ARG A 293 -20.56 -0.61 -11.39
N GLY A 294 -21.42 -1.50 -11.93
CA GLY A 294 -22.51 -1.13 -12.83
C GLY A 294 -21.98 -0.59 -14.17
N PRO A 295 -22.82 0.00 -15.02
CA PRO A 295 -22.39 0.37 -16.36
C PRO A 295 -21.27 1.43 -16.29
N VAL A 296 -20.02 0.99 -16.33
CA VAL A 296 -18.78 1.77 -16.51
C VAL A 296 -18.92 2.79 -17.65
N SER A 297 -19.78 2.48 -18.62
CA SER A 297 -20.07 3.31 -19.79
C SER A 297 -20.53 4.76 -19.49
N ARG A 298 -21.12 5.03 -18.31
CA ARG A 298 -21.58 6.39 -17.95
C ARG A 298 -20.56 7.21 -17.19
N GLN A 299 -19.59 6.58 -16.56
CA GLN A 299 -18.57 7.24 -15.73
C GLN A 299 -17.20 7.26 -16.41
N GLY A 300 -16.95 6.35 -17.33
CA GLY A 300 -15.69 6.25 -18.04
C GLY A 300 -15.18 7.56 -18.64
N PRO A 301 -16.00 8.37 -19.35
CA PRO A 301 -15.54 9.64 -19.90
C PRO A 301 -15.10 10.66 -18.84
N ALA A 302 -15.84 10.76 -17.72
CA ALA A 302 -15.49 11.66 -16.63
C ALA A 302 -14.22 11.21 -15.90
N ALA A 303 -14.10 9.92 -15.59
CA ALA A 303 -12.91 9.33 -15.00
C ALA A 303 -11.67 9.56 -15.86
N ARG A 304 -11.77 9.29 -17.16
CA ARG A 304 -10.66 9.51 -18.11
C ARG A 304 -10.24 10.98 -18.18
N ALA A 305 -11.20 11.91 -18.18
CA ALA A 305 -10.90 13.35 -18.15
C ALA A 305 -10.18 13.76 -16.87
N ALA A 306 -10.58 13.21 -15.71
CA ALA A 306 -9.93 13.46 -14.43
C ALA A 306 -8.48 12.92 -14.40
N ILE A 307 -8.25 11.71 -14.92
CA ILE A 307 -6.92 11.10 -15.03
C ILE A 307 -5.99 11.95 -15.89
N GLU A 308 -6.47 12.36 -17.07
CA GLU A 308 -5.67 13.21 -17.98
C GLU A 308 -5.38 14.59 -17.39
N GLU A 309 -6.32 15.18 -16.64
CA GLU A 309 -6.11 16.45 -15.94
C GLU A 309 -5.08 16.31 -14.82
N ALA A 310 -5.19 15.25 -14.00
CA ALA A 310 -4.22 14.95 -12.96
C ALA A 310 -2.81 14.78 -13.56
N TYR A 311 -2.69 14.04 -14.64
CA TYR A 311 -1.41 13.82 -15.33
C TYR A 311 -0.81 15.15 -15.83
N ARG A 312 -1.61 15.99 -16.51
CA ARG A 312 -1.15 17.32 -16.96
C ARG A 312 -0.71 18.21 -15.79
N SER A 313 -1.47 18.19 -14.71
CA SER A 313 -1.13 18.97 -13.50
C SER A 313 0.21 18.59 -12.89
N VAL A 314 0.55 17.29 -12.88
CA VAL A 314 1.82 16.79 -12.33
C VAL A 314 2.98 17.04 -13.28
N THR A 315 2.76 16.90 -14.59
CA THR A 315 3.83 17.07 -15.61
C THR A 315 4.09 18.50 -16.03
N GLY A 316 3.27 19.46 -15.58
CA GLY A 316 3.42 20.89 -15.92
C GLY A 316 3.05 21.22 -17.36
N GLY A 317 2.20 20.39 -17.96
CA GLY A 317 1.69 20.54 -19.33
C GLY A 317 0.51 21.49 -19.42
#